data_dc5cfc37a4b8e60b4297affd079dc9e6
#
_entry.id   dc5cfc37a4b8e60b4297affd079dc9e6
#
_cell.length_a   1.000
_cell.length_b   1.000
_cell.length_c   1.000
_cell.angle_alpha   90.00
_cell.angle_beta   90.00
_cell.angle_gamma   90.00
#
_symmetry.space_group_name_H-M   'P 1'
#
loop_
_entity.id
_entity.type
_entity.pdbx_description
1 polymer ?
#
loop_
_entity_poly.entity_id
_entity_poly.type
_entity_poly.pdbx_seq_one_letter_code
_entity_poly.pdbx_strand_id
1 'polypeptide(L)'
;MSNKLTVNVGFGNSVIKSDITAVVQPHSAPIKRFIKRKQEEGVVIDATMGRKMRAVLALRSGYVVLSAISVSSLLSRIENE
;
A
#
# COMPACT_ATOMS: atom_id res chain seq x y z
N MET A 1 20.88 -12.82 -3.76
CA MET A 1 20.25 -12.47 -2.86
C MET A 1 19.76 -11.23 -2.79
N SER A 2 18.75 -10.98 -2.60
CA SER A 2 18.38 -9.76 -2.55
C SER A 2 17.92 -9.36 -1.29
N ASN A 3 18.56 -8.46 -0.71
CA ASN A 3 18.14 -7.85 0.47
C ASN A 3 17.58 -6.54 0.16
N LYS A 4 16.54 -6.48 -0.62
CA LYS A 4 15.94 -5.21 -1.00
C LYS A 4 15.26 -4.56 0.18
N LEU A 5 15.51 -3.27 0.35
CA LEU A 5 14.90 -2.48 1.40
C LEU A 5 13.53 -1.95 0.98
N THR A 6 13.20 -2.02 -0.31
CA THR A 6 11.96 -1.47 -0.83
C THR A 6 11.15 -2.54 -1.53
N VAL A 7 9.85 -2.28 -1.66
CA VAL A 7 8.97 -3.12 -2.44
C VAL A 7 8.22 -2.26 -3.44
N ASN A 8 8.14 -2.75 -4.68
CA ASN A 8 7.44 -2.06 -5.75
C ASN A 8 5.94 -2.24 -5.56
N VAL A 9 5.22 -1.13 -5.58
CA VAL A 9 3.76 -1.16 -5.40
C VAL A 9 3.02 -0.82 -6.68
N GLY A 10 3.74 -0.83 -7.81
CA GLY A 10 3.16 -0.66 -9.13
C GLY A 10 3.57 0.65 -9.77
N PHE A 11 3.68 0.61 -11.09
CA PHE A 11 3.94 1.78 -11.93
C PHE A 11 5.18 2.56 -11.52
N GLY A 12 6.21 1.83 -11.10
CA GLY A 12 7.48 2.47 -10.73
C GLY A 12 7.50 3.09 -9.34
N ASN A 13 6.47 2.86 -8.55
CA ASN A 13 6.41 3.40 -7.19
C ASN A 13 6.84 2.34 -6.19
N SER A 14 7.62 2.73 -5.20
CA SER A 14 8.11 1.81 -4.18
C SER A 14 7.92 2.38 -2.80
N VAL A 15 7.80 1.49 -1.82
CA VAL A 15 7.76 1.89 -0.42
C VAL A 15 8.87 1.15 0.31
N ILE A 16 9.30 1.70 1.44
CA ILE A 16 10.33 1.08 2.25
C ILE A 16 9.68 -0.02 3.09
N LYS A 17 10.21 -1.23 2.99
CA LYS A 17 9.60 -2.38 3.66
C LYS A 17 9.44 -2.19 5.15
N SER A 18 10.44 -1.65 5.81
CA SER A 18 10.40 -1.48 7.25
C SER A 18 9.37 -0.44 7.69
N ASP A 19 8.84 0.34 6.76
CA ASP A 19 7.82 1.34 7.07
C ASP A 19 6.41 0.79 6.93
N ILE A 20 6.25 -0.43 6.43
CA ILE A 20 4.94 -1.01 6.21
C ILE A 20 4.42 -1.60 7.51
N THR A 21 3.28 -1.11 7.96
CA THR A 21 2.64 -1.65 9.16
C THR A 21 1.64 -2.73 8.81
N ALA A 22 0.89 -2.53 7.73
CA ALA A 22 -0.15 -3.47 7.34
C ALA A 22 -0.44 -3.36 5.85
N VAL A 23 -0.82 -4.48 5.25
CA VAL A 23 -1.30 -4.53 3.87
C VAL A 23 -2.69 -5.14 3.95
N VAL A 24 -3.72 -4.41 3.54
CA VAL A 24 -5.09 -4.84 3.75
C VAL A 24 -5.91 -4.75 2.48
N GLN A 25 -6.98 -5.53 2.45
CA GLN A 25 -7.96 -5.50 1.36
C GLN A 25 -8.78 -4.23 1.46
N PRO A 26 -9.13 -3.61 0.34
CA PRO A 26 -9.79 -2.32 0.35
C PRO A 26 -11.31 -2.36 0.43
N HIS A 27 -11.93 -3.53 0.50
CA HIS A 27 -13.35 -3.63 0.23
C HIS A 27 -14.27 -3.49 1.43
N SER A 28 -13.78 -3.64 2.64
CA SER A 28 -14.65 -3.57 3.82
C SER A 28 -15.02 -2.12 4.14
N ALA A 29 -16.18 -1.95 4.77
CA ALA A 29 -16.62 -0.62 5.17
C ALA A 29 -15.64 0.06 6.13
N PRO A 30 -15.08 -0.64 7.12
CA PRO A 30 -14.10 0.01 8.01
C PRO A 30 -12.88 0.52 7.27
N ILE A 31 -12.38 -0.24 6.28
CA ILE A 31 -11.21 0.18 5.54
C ILE A 31 -11.54 1.37 4.64
N LYS A 32 -12.73 1.37 4.04
CA LYS A 32 -13.15 2.51 3.22
C LYS A 32 -13.23 3.78 4.06
N ARG A 33 -13.73 3.68 5.29
CA ARG A 33 -13.79 4.82 6.19
C ARG A 33 -12.40 5.28 6.60
N PHE A 34 -11.50 4.33 6.81
CA PHE A 34 -10.11 4.62 7.14
C PHE A 34 -9.45 5.42 6.01
N ILE A 35 -9.62 4.97 4.77
CA ILE A 35 -9.05 5.65 3.62
C ILE A 35 -9.60 7.08 3.52
N LYS A 36 -10.91 7.23 3.68
CA LYS A 36 -11.52 8.54 3.57
C LYS A 36 -10.97 9.49 4.63
N ARG A 37 -10.82 9.00 5.84
CA ARG A 37 -10.27 9.82 6.92
C ARG A 37 -8.84 10.23 6.61
N LYS A 38 -8.05 9.32 6.07
CA LYS A 38 -6.67 9.64 5.70
C LYS A 38 -6.60 10.61 4.53
N GLN A 39 -7.54 10.52 3.60
CA GLN A 39 -7.62 11.48 2.51
C GLN A 39 -7.92 12.89 3.04
N GLU A 40 -8.78 12.99 4.03
CA GLU A 40 -9.09 14.27 4.64
C GLU A 40 -7.89 14.84 5.37
N GLU A 41 -7.01 13.98 5.88
CA GLU A 41 -5.78 14.43 6.53
C GLU A 41 -4.67 14.75 5.53
N GLY A 42 -4.87 14.43 4.25
CA GLY A 42 -3.88 14.75 3.24
C GLY A 42 -2.70 13.79 3.23
N VAL A 43 -2.87 12.58 3.75
CA VAL A 43 -1.76 11.63 3.87
C VAL A 43 -1.98 10.36 3.05
N VAL A 44 -2.73 10.45 1.96
CA VAL A 44 -2.92 9.31 1.06
C VAL A 44 -2.10 9.51 -0.20
N ILE A 45 -1.33 8.50 -0.55
CA ILE A 45 -0.56 8.46 -1.78
C ILE A 45 -1.23 7.45 -2.69
N ASP A 46 -1.78 7.92 -3.81
CA ASP A 46 -2.48 7.06 -4.75
C ASP A 46 -1.50 6.58 -5.82
N ALA A 47 -1.09 5.34 -5.72
CA ALA A 47 -0.16 4.73 -6.66
C ALA A 47 -0.86 3.85 -7.69
N THR A 48 -2.18 3.99 -7.84
CA THR A 48 -2.94 3.12 -8.75
C THR A 48 -2.90 3.58 -10.20
N MET A 49 -2.49 4.81 -10.45
CA MET A 49 -2.46 5.38 -11.81
C MET A 49 -3.82 5.26 -12.49
N GLY A 50 -4.89 5.51 -11.73
CA GLY A 50 -6.24 5.45 -12.27
C GLY A 50 -6.82 4.06 -12.39
N ARG A 51 -6.06 3.02 -12.00
CA ARG A 51 -6.56 1.65 -12.04
C ARG A 51 -7.31 1.34 -10.77
N LYS A 52 -8.01 0.22 -10.78
CA LYS A 52 -8.78 -0.21 -9.62
C LYS A 52 -7.84 -0.47 -8.44
N MET A 53 -8.20 0.06 -7.29
CA MET A 53 -7.44 -0.18 -6.07
C MET A 53 -7.66 -1.60 -5.60
N ARG A 54 -6.56 -2.32 -5.36
CA ARG A 54 -6.63 -3.72 -4.92
C ARG A 54 -6.01 -3.95 -3.56
N ALA A 55 -5.24 -2.98 -3.06
CA ALA A 55 -4.60 -3.12 -1.76
C ALA A 55 -4.37 -1.75 -1.15
N VAL A 56 -4.32 -1.72 0.17
CA VAL A 56 -4.04 -0.51 0.93
C VAL A 56 -2.87 -0.85 1.85
N LEU A 57 -1.82 -0.05 1.78
CA LEU A 57 -0.67 -0.21 2.66
C LEU A 57 -0.67 0.90 3.68
N ALA A 58 -0.71 0.54 4.95
CA ALA A 58 -0.61 1.50 6.03
C ALA A 58 0.86 1.58 6.44
N LEU A 59 1.38 2.79 6.51
CA LEU A 59 2.79 3.00 6.81
C LEU A 59 2.96 3.51 8.23
N ARG A 60 4.13 3.22 8.79
CA ARG A 60 4.47 3.61 10.15
C ARG A 60 4.40 5.13 10.35
N SER A 61 4.68 5.87 9.28
CA SER A 61 4.64 7.32 9.31
C SER A 61 3.23 7.89 9.43
N GLY A 62 2.21 7.06 9.22
CA GLY A 62 0.83 7.53 9.17
C GLY A 62 0.32 7.76 7.77
N TYR A 63 1.19 7.68 6.77
CA TYR A 63 0.77 7.75 5.39
C TYR A 63 0.14 6.43 4.96
N VAL A 64 -0.68 6.50 3.92
CA VAL A 64 -1.36 5.33 3.37
C VAL A 64 -1.13 5.32 1.87
N VAL A 65 -0.76 4.17 1.33
CA VAL A 65 -0.53 4.02 -0.10
C VAL A 65 -1.62 3.12 -0.68
N LEU A 66 -2.24 3.58 -1.77
CA LEU A 66 -3.24 2.79 -2.48
C LEU A 66 -2.55 2.15 -3.68
N SER A 67 -2.72 0.84 -3.86
CA SER A 67 -2.02 0.11 -4.90
C SER A 67 -3.00 -0.67 -5.78
N ALA A 68 -2.67 -0.77 -7.06
CA ALA A 68 -3.42 -1.59 -8.00
C ALA A 68 -2.93 -3.04 -8.00
N ILE A 69 -1.91 -3.35 -7.21
CA ILE A 69 -1.39 -4.71 -7.08
C ILE A 69 -2.13 -5.39 -5.94
N SER A 70 -2.51 -6.66 -6.13
CA SER A 70 -3.27 -7.37 -5.11
C SER A 70 -2.49 -7.56 -3.83
N VAL A 71 -3.21 -7.77 -2.74
CA VAL A 71 -2.59 -8.01 -1.43
C VAL A 71 -1.68 -9.23 -1.50
N SER A 72 -2.13 -10.31 -2.12
CA SER A 72 -1.31 -11.51 -2.18
C SER A 72 -0.01 -11.29 -2.94
N SER A 73 -0.07 -10.52 -4.03
CA SER A 73 1.13 -10.23 -4.79
C SER A 73 2.09 -9.34 -4.01
N LEU A 74 1.54 -8.35 -3.30
CA LEU A 74 2.39 -7.48 -2.48
C LEU A 74 3.05 -8.26 -1.35
N LEU A 75 2.30 -9.13 -0.68
CA LEU A 75 2.87 -9.94 0.39
C LEU A 75 3.98 -10.84 -0.12
N SER A 76 3.78 -11.42 -1.31
CA SER A 76 4.81 -12.24 -1.93
C SER A 76 6.08 -11.43 -2.18
N ARG A 77 5.94 -10.22 -2.68
CA ARG A 77 7.08 -9.35 -2.92
C ARG A 77 7.79 -8.96 -1.62
N ILE A 78 7.00 -8.66 -0.59
CA ILE A 78 7.58 -8.30 0.69
C ILE A 78 8.37 -9.46 1.29
N GLU A 79 7.85 -10.66 1.17
CA GLU A 79 8.48 -11.84 1.76
C GLU A 79 9.66 -12.36 0.97
N ASN A 80 9.63 -12.19 -0.36
CA ASN A 80 10.61 -12.83 -1.22
C ASN A 80 11.59 -11.90 -1.91
N GLU A 81 11.46 -10.64 -1.71
CA GLU A 81 12.37 -9.65 -2.28
C GLU A 81 13.04 -8.81 -1.18
#